data_3204ff07164346069f6f276bac9b5aaa
#
_entry.id   3204ff07164346069f6f276bac9b5aaa
#
_cell.length_a   1.000
_cell.length_b   1.000
_cell.length_c   1.000
_cell.angle_alpha   90.00
_cell.angle_beta   90.00
_cell.angle_gamma   90.00
#
_symmetry.space_group_name_H-M   'P 1'
#
loop_
_entity.id
_entity.type
_entity.pdbx_description
1 polymer ?
#
loop_
_entity_poly.entity_id
_entity_poly.type
_entity_poly.pdbx_seq_one_letter_code
_entity_poly.pdbx_strand_id
1 'polypeptide(L)'
;MILVTGATSHTGSRLVKRLVERQQQVRCLVHSPKNTGCLPVGGVEIIQGDLREKSHVRIALKDVSILISVAHISFAPALIPLCREAGVNRAIFMSSTRRYTKFPCESSAQVIEAEEAILRSGLNYTILRPSMIYGGPEDNNITRLVRQIRRRRIFPLFGSGANLIQPVFVWDLVEAIFYCVGHQETSGKEFT
;
A
#
# COMPACT_ATOMS: atom_id res chain seq x y z
N MET A 1 12.32 -6.97 12.07
CA MET A 1 10.88 -7.27 11.85
C MET A 1 10.28 -6.21 10.92
N ILE A 2 9.52 -6.65 9.90
CA ILE A 2 8.79 -5.77 8.98
C ILE A 2 7.31 -5.83 9.34
N LEU A 3 6.67 -4.69 9.62
CA LEU A 3 5.22 -4.60 9.78
C LEU A 3 4.57 -4.23 8.45
N VAL A 4 3.59 -5.01 8.01
CA VAL A 4 2.76 -4.70 6.84
C VAL A 4 1.34 -4.38 7.30
N THR A 5 0.85 -3.18 6.97
CA THR A 5 -0.56 -2.81 7.11
C THR A 5 -1.26 -2.92 5.77
N GLY A 6 -2.57 -3.27 5.78
CA GLY A 6 -3.27 -3.58 4.54
C GLY A 6 -2.84 -4.91 3.89
N ALA A 7 -2.27 -5.82 4.69
CA ALA A 7 -1.70 -7.10 4.25
C ALA A 7 -2.68 -7.99 3.48
N THR A 8 -3.97 -7.90 3.73
CA THR A 8 -5.01 -8.71 3.05
C THR A 8 -5.56 -8.07 1.77
N SER A 9 -5.05 -6.89 1.39
CA SER A 9 -5.43 -6.22 0.15
C SER A 9 -4.80 -6.90 -1.09
N HIS A 10 -5.28 -6.52 -2.27
CA HIS A 10 -4.74 -7.00 -3.57
C HIS A 10 -3.21 -6.88 -3.67
N THR A 11 -2.65 -5.75 -3.32
CA THR A 11 -1.19 -5.54 -3.32
C THR A 11 -0.54 -6.13 -2.08
N GLY A 12 -1.17 -5.97 -0.90
CA GLY A 12 -0.60 -6.39 0.38
C GLY A 12 -0.34 -7.89 0.48
N SER A 13 -1.29 -8.71 0.04
CA SER A 13 -1.12 -10.18 0.08
C SER A 13 0.03 -10.68 -0.79
N ARG A 14 0.22 -10.07 -1.96
CA ARG A 14 1.34 -10.37 -2.86
C ARG A 14 2.68 -9.89 -2.30
N LEU A 15 2.68 -8.71 -1.67
CA LEU A 15 3.86 -8.19 -0.99
C LEU A 15 4.27 -9.09 0.17
N VAL A 16 3.32 -9.51 1.03
CA VAL A 16 3.60 -10.41 2.14
C VAL A 16 4.19 -11.73 1.63
N LYS A 17 3.59 -12.32 0.58
CA LYS A 17 4.14 -13.51 -0.07
C LYS A 17 5.58 -13.29 -0.53
N ARG A 18 5.85 -12.16 -1.21
CA ARG A 18 7.19 -11.84 -1.70
C ARG A 18 8.21 -11.68 -0.57
N LEU A 19 7.83 -11.01 0.52
CA LEU A 19 8.69 -10.82 1.69
C LEU A 19 9.04 -12.18 2.34
N VAL A 20 8.07 -13.07 2.50
CA VAL A 20 8.28 -14.42 3.05
C VAL A 20 9.17 -15.27 2.14
N GLU A 21 8.95 -15.25 0.82
CA GLU A 21 9.82 -15.92 -0.16
C GLU A 21 11.28 -15.45 -0.06
N ARG A 22 11.49 -14.21 0.33
CA ARG A 22 12.80 -13.60 0.58
C ARG A 22 13.27 -13.74 2.03
N GLN A 23 12.66 -14.64 2.79
CA GLN A 23 13.03 -14.96 4.18
C GLN A 23 13.04 -13.76 5.14
N GLN A 24 12.21 -12.76 4.86
CA GLN A 24 12.01 -11.62 5.74
C GLN A 24 11.10 -12.01 6.93
N GLN A 25 11.38 -11.48 8.11
CA GLN A 25 10.49 -11.59 9.25
C GLN A 25 9.33 -10.60 9.10
N VAL A 26 8.13 -11.10 8.87
CA VAL A 26 6.95 -10.29 8.54
C VAL A 26 5.89 -10.42 9.63
N ARG A 27 5.39 -9.27 10.05
CA ARG A 27 4.20 -9.13 10.88
C ARG A 27 3.12 -8.41 10.08
N CYS A 28 1.88 -8.90 10.17
CA CYS A 28 0.73 -8.32 9.51
C CYS A 28 -0.29 -7.83 10.53
N LEU A 29 -0.67 -6.56 10.47
CA LEU A 29 -1.84 -6.06 11.21
C LEU A 29 -3.07 -6.24 10.36
N VAL A 30 -4.01 -7.07 10.83
CA VAL A 30 -5.20 -7.50 10.09
C VAL A 30 -6.46 -7.18 10.88
N HIS A 31 -7.41 -6.47 10.26
CA HIS A 31 -8.66 -6.10 10.93
C HIS A 31 -9.54 -7.33 11.23
N SER A 32 -9.65 -8.26 10.28
CA SER A 32 -10.47 -9.46 10.45
C SER A 32 -9.67 -10.74 10.13
N PRO A 33 -9.59 -11.71 11.07
CA PRO A 33 -8.93 -12.99 10.84
C PRO A 33 -9.56 -13.81 9.70
N LYS A 34 -10.85 -13.59 9.41
CA LYS A 34 -11.57 -14.29 8.33
C LYS A 34 -10.98 -14.03 6.93
N ASN A 35 -10.22 -12.95 6.78
CA ASN A 35 -9.65 -12.54 5.50
C ASN A 35 -8.18 -12.95 5.31
N THR A 36 -7.64 -13.79 6.20
CA THR A 36 -6.21 -14.17 6.16
C THR A 36 -5.89 -15.31 5.19
N GLY A 37 -6.90 -15.95 4.59
CA GLY A 37 -6.68 -17.03 3.63
C GLY A 37 -5.89 -16.67 2.37
N CYS A 38 -5.67 -15.38 2.12
CA CYS A 38 -4.81 -14.88 1.03
C CYS A 38 -3.33 -14.74 1.45
N LEU A 39 -3.02 -14.88 2.74
CA LEU A 39 -1.66 -14.80 3.27
C LEU A 39 -0.98 -16.18 3.26
N PRO A 40 0.36 -16.23 3.21
CA PRO A 40 1.09 -17.50 3.30
C PRO A 40 0.80 -18.25 4.60
N VAL A 41 0.75 -19.57 4.50
CA VAL A 41 0.68 -20.45 5.68
C VAL A 41 2.09 -20.58 6.25
N GLY A 42 2.38 -19.90 7.35
CA GLY A 42 3.70 -19.87 7.98
C GLY A 42 4.59 -18.70 7.50
N GLY A 43 5.63 -18.41 8.29
CA GLY A 43 6.55 -17.30 8.01
C GLY A 43 5.99 -15.89 8.26
N VAL A 44 4.76 -15.78 8.79
CA VAL A 44 4.08 -14.51 9.05
C VAL A 44 3.49 -14.52 10.46
N GLU A 45 3.78 -13.49 11.23
CA GLU A 45 3.09 -13.20 12.49
C GLU A 45 1.84 -12.37 12.19
N ILE A 46 0.67 -12.83 12.59
CA ILE A 46 -0.59 -12.14 12.39
C ILE A 46 -1.06 -11.55 13.71
N ILE A 47 -1.25 -10.22 13.73
CA ILE A 47 -1.88 -9.50 14.83
C ILE A 47 -3.24 -9.00 14.36
N GLN A 48 -4.28 -9.38 15.11
CA GLN A 48 -5.60 -8.80 14.88
C GLN A 48 -5.67 -7.41 15.50
N GLY A 49 -6.12 -6.43 14.73
CA GLY A 49 -6.32 -5.07 15.21
C GLY A 49 -6.81 -4.11 14.14
N ASP A 50 -7.26 -2.95 14.59
CA ASP A 50 -7.71 -1.85 13.74
C ASP A 50 -6.66 -0.74 13.74
N LEU A 51 -6.34 -0.19 12.56
CA LEU A 51 -5.44 0.95 12.40
C LEU A 51 -5.95 2.24 13.06
N ARG A 52 -7.25 2.32 13.34
CA ARG A 52 -7.86 3.44 14.06
C ARG A 52 -7.60 3.39 15.56
N GLU A 53 -7.25 2.21 16.09
CA GLU A 53 -7.00 1.99 17.51
C GLU A 53 -5.50 2.05 17.81
N LYS A 54 -5.05 3.13 18.45
CA LYS A 54 -3.63 3.36 18.77
C LYS A 54 -2.99 2.22 19.58
N SER A 55 -3.75 1.61 20.48
CA SER A 55 -3.30 0.47 21.29
C SER A 55 -2.94 -0.73 20.41
N HIS A 56 -3.77 -1.06 19.41
CA HIS A 56 -3.52 -2.15 18.48
C HIS A 56 -2.27 -1.88 17.62
N VAL A 57 -2.12 -0.64 17.17
CA VAL A 57 -0.95 -0.24 16.38
C VAL A 57 0.33 -0.30 17.20
N ARG A 58 0.32 0.14 18.48
CA ARG A 58 1.48 0.03 19.39
C ARG A 58 1.92 -1.42 19.58
N ILE A 59 0.96 -2.34 19.78
CA ILE A 59 1.26 -3.77 19.89
C ILE A 59 1.90 -4.28 18.60
N ALA A 60 1.34 -3.91 17.44
CA ALA A 60 1.85 -4.33 16.14
C ALA A 60 3.26 -3.77 15.84
N LEU A 61 3.58 -2.58 16.32
CA LEU A 61 4.87 -1.90 16.11
C LEU A 61 5.99 -2.38 17.06
N LYS A 62 5.70 -3.23 18.04
CA LYS A 62 6.72 -3.73 18.96
C LYS A 62 7.82 -4.48 18.19
N ASP A 63 9.08 -4.08 18.41
CA ASP A 63 10.28 -4.66 17.76
C ASP A 63 10.28 -4.57 16.22
N VAL A 64 9.54 -3.61 15.66
CA VAL A 64 9.47 -3.35 14.22
C VAL A 64 10.54 -2.34 13.82
N SER A 65 11.38 -2.71 12.86
CA SER A 65 12.37 -1.83 12.25
C SER A 65 11.87 -1.15 10.98
N ILE A 66 10.95 -1.79 10.24
CA ILE A 66 10.44 -1.29 8.96
C ILE A 66 8.92 -1.36 8.97
N LEU A 67 8.26 -0.24 8.65
CA LEU A 67 6.84 -0.20 8.34
C LEU A 67 6.62 -0.17 6.83
N ILE A 68 5.74 -1.03 6.31
CA ILE A 68 5.20 -0.93 4.95
C ILE A 68 3.69 -0.74 5.04
N SER A 69 3.24 0.48 4.77
CA SER A 69 1.82 0.82 4.84
C SER A 69 1.18 0.73 3.45
N VAL A 70 0.53 -0.41 3.19
CA VAL A 70 -0.28 -0.67 1.98
C VAL A 70 -1.75 -0.33 2.23
N ALA A 71 -2.15 -0.09 3.47
CA ALA A 71 -3.47 0.45 3.81
C ALA A 71 -3.66 1.84 3.20
N HIS A 72 -4.91 2.32 3.19
CA HIS A 72 -5.20 3.66 2.66
C HIS A 72 -4.33 4.72 3.33
N ILE A 73 -3.75 5.61 2.53
CA ILE A 73 -2.75 6.58 2.99
C ILE A 73 -3.27 7.51 4.11
N SER A 74 -4.59 7.73 4.20
CA SER A 74 -5.21 8.54 5.25
C SER A 74 -4.92 8.07 6.68
N PHE A 75 -4.43 6.84 6.86
CA PHE A 75 -3.97 6.37 8.16
C PHE A 75 -2.56 6.89 8.53
N ALA A 76 -1.80 7.43 7.59
CA ALA A 76 -0.42 7.84 7.83
C ALA A 76 -0.29 8.90 8.95
N PRO A 77 -1.13 9.94 9.06
CA PRO A 77 -1.03 10.91 10.14
C PRO A 77 -1.13 10.29 11.55
N ALA A 78 -1.96 9.24 11.69
CA ALA A 78 -2.09 8.52 12.95
C ALA A 78 -0.94 7.53 13.20
N LEU A 79 -0.34 6.97 12.15
CA LEU A 79 0.76 6.02 12.23
C LEU A 79 2.11 6.70 12.56
N ILE A 80 2.36 7.88 12.01
CA ILE A 80 3.63 8.60 12.15
C ILE A 80 4.09 8.75 13.61
N PRO A 81 3.30 9.30 14.56
CA PRO A 81 3.73 9.44 15.93
C PRO A 81 4.04 8.09 16.59
N LEU A 82 3.27 7.06 16.29
CA LEU A 82 3.46 5.71 16.84
C LEU A 82 4.72 5.03 16.27
N CYS A 83 5.04 5.26 15.00
CA CYS A 83 6.29 4.81 14.41
C CYS A 83 7.51 5.46 15.06
N ARG A 84 7.43 6.76 15.39
CA ARG A 84 8.49 7.49 16.10
C ARG A 84 8.65 6.97 17.52
N GLU A 85 7.54 6.77 18.26
CA GLU A 85 7.54 6.20 19.61
C GLU A 85 8.19 4.80 19.62
N ALA A 86 7.91 3.97 18.60
CA ALA A 86 8.43 2.62 18.47
C ALA A 86 9.87 2.54 17.91
N GLY A 87 10.46 3.65 17.48
CA GLY A 87 11.81 3.68 16.90
C GLY A 87 11.88 3.00 15.52
N VAL A 88 10.83 3.08 14.72
CA VAL A 88 10.82 2.54 13.36
C VAL A 88 11.87 3.24 12.50
N ASN A 89 12.84 2.48 11.98
CA ASN A 89 13.97 3.01 11.23
C ASN A 89 13.60 3.43 9.81
N ARG A 90 12.58 2.79 9.22
CA ARG A 90 12.21 2.95 7.81
C ARG A 90 10.69 2.83 7.64
N ALA A 91 10.07 3.74 6.89
CA ALA A 91 8.65 3.71 6.62
C ALA A 91 8.37 3.87 5.11
N ILE A 92 7.68 2.90 4.51
CA ILE A 92 7.29 2.93 3.10
C ILE A 92 5.78 3.08 3.04
N PHE A 93 5.30 4.14 2.42
CA PHE A 93 3.88 4.46 2.32
C PHE A 93 3.39 4.32 0.89
N MET A 94 2.34 3.55 0.69
CA MET A 94 1.64 3.50 -0.57
C MET A 94 0.58 4.60 -0.62
N SER A 95 0.78 5.55 -1.52
CA SER A 95 -0.12 6.65 -1.82
C SER A 95 -0.87 6.39 -3.12
N SER A 96 -1.22 7.43 -3.86
CA SER A 96 -1.95 7.33 -5.13
C SER A 96 -1.68 8.54 -6.01
N THR A 97 -1.67 8.34 -7.34
CA THR A 97 -1.70 9.43 -8.33
C THR A 97 -2.94 10.34 -8.22
N ARG A 98 -3.91 9.97 -7.37
CA ARG A 98 -5.07 10.82 -7.04
C ARG A 98 -4.66 12.18 -6.46
N ARG A 99 -3.44 12.30 -5.91
CA ARG A 99 -2.85 13.58 -5.53
C ARG A 99 -2.88 14.63 -6.65
N TYR A 100 -2.73 14.19 -7.89
CA TYR A 100 -2.62 15.06 -9.07
C TYR A 100 -3.95 15.24 -9.81
N THR A 101 -5.07 14.84 -9.22
CA THR A 101 -6.37 14.98 -9.89
C THR A 101 -6.72 16.44 -10.12
N LYS A 102 -7.26 16.73 -11.30
CA LYS A 102 -7.84 18.04 -11.64
C LYS A 102 -9.27 18.21 -11.09
N PHE A 103 -9.83 17.13 -10.54
CA PHE A 103 -11.17 17.12 -9.97
C PHE A 103 -11.08 16.85 -8.46
N PRO A 104 -10.97 17.92 -7.64
CA PRO A 104 -10.85 17.78 -6.19
C PRO A 104 -12.04 17.04 -5.61
N CYS A 105 -11.75 16.13 -4.70
CA CYS A 105 -12.73 15.39 -3.93
C CYS A 105 -12.15 15.06 -2.54
N GLU A 106 -12.99 14.64 -1.61
CA GLU A 106 -12.56 14.30 -0.26
C GLU A 106 -11.36 13.34 -0.25
N SER A 107 -11.42 12.28 -1.08
CA SER A 107 -10.33 11.32 -1.16
C SER A 107 -9.01 11.92 -1.69
N SER A 108 -9.04 12.91 -2.58
CA SER A 108 -7.81 13.59 -3.01
C SER A 108 -7.26 14.51 -1.94
N ALA A 109 -8.11 15.18 -1.18
CA ALA A 109 -7.72 16.00 -0.04
C ALA A 109 -7.04 15.14 1.05
N GLN A 110 -7.62 14.00 1.38
CA GLN A 110 -7.02 13.05 2.33
C GLN A 110 -5.63 12.55 1.87
N VAL A 111 -5.43 12.30 0.57
CA VAL A 111 -4.13 11.91 0.03
C VAL A 111 -3.11 13.04 0.21
N ILE A 112 -3.48 14.26 -0.12
CA ILE A 112 -2.59 15.42 0.01
C ILE A 112 -2.21 15.65 1.47
N GLU A 113 -3.18 15.70 2.36
CA GLU A 113 -2.96 15.89 3.80
C GLU A 113 -2.04 14.82 4.39
N ALA A 114 -2.29 13.55 4.05
CA ALA A 114 -1.49 12.44 4.53
C ALA A 114 -0.04 12.50 4.05
N GLU A 115 0.18 12.81 2.77
CA GLU A 115 1.54 12.97 2.25
C GLU A 115 2.27 14.15 2.88
N GLU A 116 1.59 15.29 3.08
CA GLU A 116 2.19 16.42 3.78
C GLU A 116 2.57 16.09 5.22
N ALA A 117 1.78 15.27 5.92
CA ALA A 117 2.13 14.77 7.24
C ALA A 117 3.39 13.88 7.19
N ILE A 118 3.51 13.01 6.17
CA ILE A 118 4.70 12.16 5.98
C ILE A 118 5.93 13.04 5.71
N LEU A 119 5.83 14.01 4.81
CA LEU A 119 6.94 14.91 4.45
C LEU A 119 7.47 15.70 5.68
N ARG A 120 6.58 16.08 6.59
CA ARG A 120 6.93 16.80 7.84
C ARG A 120 7.26 15.88 9.00
N SER A 121 7.18 14.56 8.84
CA SER A 121 7.26 13.59 9.94
C SER A 121 8.64 13.45 10.57
N GLY A 122 9.71 13.75 9.83
CA GLY A 122 11.09 13.44 10.22
C GLY A 122 11.43 11.93 10.21
N LEU A 123 10.52 11.08 9.71
CA LEU A 123 10.79 9.65 9.50
C LEU A 123 11.69 9.47 8.26
N ASN A 124 12.44 8.38 8.26
CA ASN A 124 13.06 7.88 7.05
C ASN A 124 12.00 7.24 6.17
N TYR A 125 11.35 8.02 5.33
CA TYR A 125 10.21 7.59 4.53
C TYR A 125 10.55 7.32 3.05
N THR A 126 9.67 6.57 2.39
CA THR A 126 9.48 6.58 0.92
C THR A 126 7.97 6.64 0.64
N ILE A 127 7.57 7.44 -0.32
CA ILE A 127 6.19 7.48 -0.82
C ILE A 127 6.16 6.90 -2.22
N LEU A 128 5.31 5.89 -2.45
CA LEU A 128 5.02 5.34 -3.78
C LEU A 128 3.60 5.73 -4.18
N ARG A 129 3.44 6.35 -5.34
CA ARG A 129 2.15 6.79 -5.89
C ARG A 129 1.76 5.97 -7.11
N PRO A 130 1.30 4.73 -6.92
CA PRO A 130 0.83 3.96 -8.05
C PRO A 130 -0.38 4.63 -8.72
N SER A 131 -0.47 4.43 -10.02
CA SER A 131 -1.66 4.71 -10.80
C SER A 131 -2.70 3.59 -10.61
N MET A 132 -3.46 3.26 -11.64
CA MET A 132 -4.43 2.16 -11.62
C MET A 132 -3.71 0.81 -11.55
N ILE A 133 -3.75 0.16 -10.38
CA ILE A 133 -3.12 -1.15 -10.17
C ILE A 133 -4.00 -2.23 -10.81
N TYR A 134 -3.36 -3.14 -11.57
CA TYR A 134 -4.05 -4.27 -12.20
C TYR A 134 -3.28 -5.59 -12.02
N GLY A 135 -3.94 -6.71 -12.32
CA GLY A 135 -3.32 -8.04 -12.33
C GLY A 135 -3.82 -8.95 -11.22
N GLY A 136 -4.97 -9.55 -11.44
CA GLY A 136 -5.60 -10.53 -10.54
C GLY A 136 -7.11 -10.45 -10.57
N PRO A 137 -7.80 -11.48 -10.09
CA PRO A 137 -9.25 -11.53 -10.08
C PRO A 137 -9.89 -10.47 -9.18
N GLU A 138 -9.15 -9.96 -8.19
CA GLU A 138 -9.57 -8.93 -7.24
C GLU A 138 -9.48 -7.51 -7.81
N ASP A 139 -8.83 -7.34 -8.96
CA ASP A 139 -8.76 -6.06 -9.66
C ASP A 139 -10.14 -5.67 -10.20
N ASN A 140 -10.68 -4.60 -9.66
CA ASN A 140 -12.00 -4.10 -10.03
C ASN A 140 -11.99 -3.10 -11.20
N ASN A 141 -10.82 -2.75 -11.73
CA ASN A 141 -10.66 -1.75 -12.79
C ASN A 141 -10.38 -2.42 -14.13
N ILE A 142 -9.13 -2.77 -14.38
CA ILE A 142 -8.68 -3.29 -15.68
C ILE A 142 -9.26 -4.69 -15.93
N THR A 143 -9.28 -5.58 -14.96
CA THR A 143 -9.84 -6.92 -15.11
C THR A 143 -11.34 -6.86 -15.39
N ARG A 144 -12.08 -5.94 -14.78
CA ARG A 144 -13.50 -5.69 -15.07
C ARG A 144 -13.68 -5.19 -16.49
N LEU A 145 -12.84 -4.25 -16.92
CA LEU A 145 -12.84 -3.73 -18.30
C LEU A 145 -12.59 -4.84 -19.32
N VAL A 146 -11.52 -5.62 -19.14
CA VAL A 146 -11.16 -6.74 -20.01
C VAL A 146 -12.30 -7.76 -20.11
N ARG A 147 -12.92 -8.10 -18.97
CA ARG A 147 -14.07 -9.02 -18.93
C ARG A 147 -15.26 -8.47 -19.70
N GLN A 148 -15.54 -7.17 -19.60
CA GLN A 148 -16.63 -6.53 -20.33
C GLN A 148 -16.37 -6.52 -21.84
N ILE A 149 -15.16 -6.17 -22.28
CA ILE A 149 -14.78 -6.17 -23.68
C ILE A 149 -14.88 -7.59 -24.28
N ARG A 150 -14.35 -8.60 -23.55
CA ARG A 150 -14.43 -10.01 -23.99
C ARG A 150 -15.86 -10.51 -24.14
N ARG A 151 -16.77 -10.08 -23.26
CA ARG A 151 -18.17 -10.51 -23.27
C ARG A 151 -19.00 -9.80 -24.33
N ARG A 152 -18.82 -8.49 -24.48
CA ARG A 152 -19.69 -7.64 -25.32
C ARG A 152 -19.08 -7.24 -26.65
N ARG A 153 -17.74 -7.34 -26.78
CA ARG A 153 -16.96 -6.89 -27.95
C ARG A 153 -17.16 -5.41 -28.32
N ILE A 154 -17.79 -4.65 -27.45
CA ILE A 154 -18.07 -3.22 -27.61
C ILE A 154 -17.65 -2.53 -26.31
N PHE A 155 -16.92 -1.44 -26.44
CA PHE A 155 -16.55 -0.60 -25.32
C PHE A 155 -16.89 0.86 -25.63
N PRO A 156 -17.78 1.49 -24.83
CA PRO A 156 -18.09 2.91 -25.01
C PRO A 156 -16.90 3.76 -24.58
N LEU A 157 -16.40 4.60 -25.46
CA LEU A 157 -15.40 5.61 -25.16
C LEU A 157 -16.11 6.93 -24.89
N PHE A 158 -15.83 7.55 -23.75
CA PHE A 158 -16.30 8.90 -23.44
C PHE A 158 -15.28 9.93 -23.94
N GLY A 159 -15.74 10.86 -24.75
CA GLY A 159 -14.88 11.89 -25.38
C GLY A 159 -14.13 11.36 -26.61
N SER A 160 -12.99 11.96 -26.90
CA SER A 160 -12.18 11.65 -28.11
C SER A 160 -11.45 10.30 -28.04
N GLY A 161 -11.38 9.66 -26.88
CA GLY A 161 -10.56 8.47 -26.67
C GLY A 161 -9.04 8.72 -26.60
N ALA A 162 -8.62 9.96 -26.71
CA ALA A 162 -7.19 10.32 -26.70
C ALA A 162 -6.58 10.47 -25.28
N ASN A 163 -7.38 10.27 -24.23
CA ASN A 163 -6.88 10.32 -22.85
C ASN A 163 -5.95 9.15 -22.58
N LEU A 164 -4.72 9.48 -22.16
CA LEU A 164 -3.73 8.48 -21.78
C LEU A 164 -4.04 7.94 -20.38
N ILE A 165 -3.90 6.62 -20.23
CA ILE A 165 -3.92 5.93 -18.94
C ILE A 165 -2.63 5.11 -18.83
N GLN A 166 -2.06 5.05 -17.65
CA GLN A 166 -0.83 4.30 -17.36
C GLN A 166 -1.07 3.35 -16.18
N PRO A 167 -1.69 2.19 -16.41
CA PRO A 167 -1.86 1.21 -15.36
C PRO A 167 -0.53 0.58 -14.98
N VAL A 168 -0.40 0.18 -13.69
CA VAL A 168 0.77 -0.53 -13.16
C VAL A 168 0.39 -1.98 -12.82
N PHE A 169 1.23 -2.92 -13.24
CA PHE A 169 1.03 -4.32 -12.87
C PHE A 169 1.35 -4.54 -11.40
N VAL A 170 0.49 -5.28 -10.70
CA VAL A 170 0.60 -5.44 -9.24
C VAL A 170 1.95 -6.03 -8.81
N TRP A 171 2.53 -6.95 -9.59
CA TRP A 171 3.82 -7.53 -9.23
C TRP A 171 4.98 -6.55 -9.45
N ASP A 172 4.91 -5.66 -10.44
CA ASP A 172 5.93 -4.60 -10.63
C ASP A 172 5.89 -3.64 -9.43
N LEU A 173 4.68 -3.30 -8.95
CA LEU A 173 4.53 -2.50 -7.73
C LEU A 173 5.08 -3.22 -6.50
N VAL A 174 4.84 -4.52 -6.37
CA VAL A 174 5.38 -5.33 -5.26
C VAL A 174 6.91 -5.35 -5.29
N GLU A 175 7.51 -5.52 -6.48
CA GLU A 175 8.98 -5.46 -6.63
C GLU A 175 9.52 -4.07 -6.31
N ALA A 176 8.82 -3.00 -6.71
CA ALA A 176 9.21 -1.62 -6.36
C ALA A 176 9.16 -1.38 -4.84
N ILE A 177 8.10 -1.85 -4.16
CA ILE A 177 8.03 -1.77 -2.69
C ILE A 177 9.17 -2.58 -2.06
N PHE A 178 9.40 -3.80 -2.53
CA PHE A 178 10.47 -4.66 -2.01
C PHE A 178 11.85 -4.03 -2.25
N TYR A 179 12.09 -3.43 -3.41
CA TYR A 179 13.31 -2.69 -3.69
C TYR A 179 13.55 -1.60 -2.64
N CYS A 180 12.53 -0.83 -2.30
CA CYS A 180 12.62 0.25 -1.30
C CYS A 180 13.00 -0.26 0.11
N VAL A 181 12.75 -1.53 0.44
CA VAL A 181 13.12 -2.12 1.74
C VAL A 181 14.64 -2.19 1.90
N GLY A 182 15.35 -2.60 0.85
CA GLY A 182 16.80 -2.84 0.89
C GLY A 182 17.68 -1.66 0.43
N HIS A 183 17.10 -0.60 -0.16
CA HIS A 183 17.84 0.43 -0.86
C HIS A 183 17.69 1.80 -0.20
N GLN A 184 18.74 2.20 0.50
CA GLN A 184 18.78 3.48 1.26
C GLN A 184 18.66 4.71 0.37
N GLU A 185 19.05 4.63 -0.90
CA GLU A 185 18.91 5.72 -1.87
C GLU A 185 17.46 6.12 -2.16
N THR A 186 16.48 5.28 -1.76
CA THR A 186 15.04 5.58 -1.86
C THR A 186 14.51 6.36 -0.65
N SER A 187 15.37 6.59 0.35
CA SER A 187 15.03 7.34 1.56
C SER A 187 14.76 8.82 1.26
N GLY A 188 13.71 9.37 1.86
CA GLY A 188 13.30 10.75 1.66
C GLY A 188 12.76 11.03 0.25
N LYS A 189 12.46 9.99 -0.53
CA LYS A 189 12.02 10.15 -1.93
C LYS A 189 10.57 9.75 -2.15
N GLU A 190 10.05 10.29 -3.23
CA GLU A 190 8.70 10.11 -3.71
C GLU A 190 8.76 9.62 -5.16
N PHE A 191 8.06 8.54 -5.46
CA PHE A 191 8.01 7.93 -6.81
C PHE A 191 6.56 7.87 -7.29
N THR A 192 6.38 8.09 -8.60
CA THR A 192 5.07 8.03 -9.27
C THR A 192 5.15 7.15 -10.50
#